data_9394c8ccab2a73e6209bff3ff1d363bc
#
_entry.id   9394c8ccab2a73e6209bff3ff1d363bc
#
_cell.length_a   1.000
_cell.length_b   1.000
_cell.length_c   1.000
_cell.angle_alpha   90.00
_cell.angle_beta   90.00
_cell.angle_gamma   90.00
#
_symmetry.space_group_name_H-M   'P 1'
#
loop_
_entity.id
_entity.type
_entity.pdbx_description
1 polymer ?
#
loop_
_entity_poly.entity_id
_entity_poly.type
_entity_poly.pdbx_seq_one_letter_code
_entity_poly.pdbx_strand_id
1 'polypeptide(L)'
;MLRCVFALCAALVLALPVHAQRIFENNALRGELVVKAPPEALLNGKPVRLAPGVRIRNQQNLIQLSGTLVDQRLVVNYTLDGMGLVRDVWVLTDEEARRWPWPRTIEESRAWQFDPTLQRWTKP
;
A
#
# COMPACT_ATOMS: atom_id res chain seq x y z
N MET A 1 19.43 59.85 15.52
CA MET A 1 18.83 58.67 16.16
C MET A 1 18.56 57.64 15.11
N LEU A 2 19.35 56.60 15.11
CA LEU A 2 19.14 55.45 14.23
C LEU A 2 18.04 54.60 14.81
N ARG A 3 16.87 54.59 14.17
CA ARG A 3 15.84 53.63 14.47
C ARG A 3 16.06 52.41 13.58
N CYS A 4 16.69 51.40 14.16
CA CYS A 4 16.69 50.09 13.52
C CYS A 4 15.28 49.51 13.58
N VAL A 5 14.54 49.63 12.48
CA VAL A 5 13.33 48.86 12.30
C VAL A 5 13.77 47.46 11.86
N PHE A 6 13.91 46.58 12.82
CA PHE A 6 14.04 45.16 12.50
C PHE A 6 12.67 44.71 12.00
N ALA A 7 12.49 44.73 10.69
CA ALA A 7 11.41 43.97 10.06
C ALA A 7 11.75 42.50 10.25
N LEU A 8 11.20 41.92 11.28
CA LEU A 8 11.24 40.48 11.50
C LEU A 8 10.29 39.84 10.45
N CYS A 9 10.84 39.61 9.27
CA CYS A 9 10.18 38.71 8.32
C CYS A 9 10.17 37.31 8.95
N ALA A 10 9.13 37.03 9.71
CA ALA A 10 8.81 35.67 10.08
C ALA A 10 8.47 34.94 8.79
N ALA A 11 9.47 34.31 8.18
CA ALA A 11 9.25 33.35 7.13
C ALA A 11 8.46 32.19 7.76
N LEU A 12 7.15 32.22 7.58
CA LEU A 12 6.29 31.11 7.93
C LEU A 12 6.65 30.00 6.97
N VAL A 13 7.61 29.15 7.35
CA VAL A 13 7.89 27.92 6.64
C VAL A 13 6.70 27.04 6.89
N LEU A 14 5.75 27.07 5.94
CA LEU A 14 4.70 26.08 5.88
C LEU A 14 5.38 24.73 5.63
N ALA A 15 5.66 24.02 6.70
CA ALA A 15 6.08 22.64 6.62
C ALA A 15 4.89 21.86 6.09
N LEU A 16 4.83 21.66 4.76
CA LEU A 16 3.91 20.74 4.15
C LEU A 16 4.27 19.34 4.66
N PRO A 17 3.30 18.56 5.14
CA PRO A 17 3.58 17.19 5.52
C PRO A 17 4.09 16.45 4.29
N VAL A 18 5.38 16.07 4.33
CA VAL A 18 5.96 15.21 3.31
C VAL A 18 5.42 13.81 3.59
N HIS A 19 4.37 13.43 2.90
CA HIS A 19 3.93 12.04 2.88
C HIS A 19 4.93 11.27 2.03
N ALA A 20 5.82 10.54 2.70
CA ALA A 20 6.70 9.60 2.01
C ALA A 20 5.83 8.57 1.30
N GLN A 21 5.86 8.57 -0.04
CA GLN A 21 5.15 7.57 -0.84
C GLN A 21 5.81 6.21 -0.63
N ARG A 22 4.99 5.22 -0.32
CA ARG A 22 5.49 3.84 -0.25
C ARG A 22 5.82 3.37 -1.66
N ILE A 23 6.92 2.62 -1.74
CA ILE A 23 7.41 2.03 -2.98
C ILE A 23 7.07 0.55 -2.94
N PHE A 24 6.42 0.08 -4.00
CA PHE A 24 6.08 -1.33 -4.16
C PHE A 24 6.99 -1.97 -5.20
N GLU A 25 7.27 -3.25 -5.00
CA GLU A 25 8.01 -4.05 -5.97
C GLU A 25 7.07 -4.59 -7.06
N ASN A 26 7.65 -5.12 -8.13
CA ASN A 26 6.90 -5.63 -9.27
C ASN A 26 6.09 -6.91 -8.99
N ASN A 27 6.27 -7.52 -7.84
CA ASN A 27 5.49 -8.69 -7.40
C ASN A 27 4.28 -8.33 -6.54
N ALA A 28 4.08 -7.06 -6.23
CA ALA A 28 2.92 -6.62 -5.48
C ALA A 28 1.69 -6.57 -6.39
N LEU A 29 0.65 -7.30 -6.03
CA LEU A 29 -0.60 -7.38 -6.79
C LEU A 29 -1.67 -6.56 -6.08
N ARG A 30 -2.64 -6.05 -6.84
CA ARG A 30 -3.78 -5.29 -6.31
C ARG A 30 -4.96 -6.21 -6.05
N GLY A 31 -5.63 -6.03 -4.92
CA GLY A 31 -6.84 -6.75 -4.63
C GLY A 31 -7.67 -6.15 -3.50
N GLU A 32 -8.81 -6.75 -3.26
CA GLU A 32 -9.66 -6.48 -2.10
C GLU A 32 -9.55 -7.66 -1.14
N LEU A 33 -9.10 -7.40 0.07
CA LEU A 33 -8.90 -8.41 1.10
C LEU A 33 -9.96 -8.26 2.19
N VAL A 34 -10.54 -9.37 2.59
CA VAL A 34 -11.41 -9.46 3.77
C VAL A 34 -10.89 -10.59 4.65
N VAL A 35 -10.40 -10.27 5.82
CA VAL A 35 -9.99 -11.27 6.80
C VAL A 35 -11.25 -11.85 7.45
N LYS A 36 -11.38 -13.17 7.50
CA LYS A 36 -12.53 -13.85 8.11
C LYS A 36 -12.17 -14.42 9.47
N ALA A 37 -11.62 -15.59 9.52
CA ALA A 37 -11.12 -16.23 10.73
C ALA A 37 -9.65 -16.56 10.48
N PRO A 38 -8.69 -15.71 10.90
CA PRO A 38 -7.29 -15.93 10.56
C PRO A 38 -6.84 -17.35 10.86
N PRO A 39 -6.13 -18.03 9.94
CA PRO A 39 -5.52 -17.52 8.69
C PRO A 39 -6.46 -17.46 7.47
N GLU A 40 -7.74 -17.74 7.63
CA GLU A 40 -8.70 -17.72 6.53
C GLU A 40 -9.10 -16.30 6.13
N ALA A 41 -9.06 -16.00 4.84
CA ALA A 41 -9.42 -14.70 4.28
C ALA A 41 -10.06 -14.86 2.90
N LEU A 42 -10.66 -13.79 2.41
CA LEU A 42 -11.14 -13.70 1.03
C LEU A 42 -10.30 -12.66 0.29
N LEU A 43 -9.83 -13.02 -0.87
CA LEU A 43 -9.10 -12.13 -1.77
C LEU A 43 -9.87 -12.04 -3.09
N ASN A 44 -10.37 -10.86 -3.40
CA ASN A 44 -11.27 -10.64 -4.54
C ASN A 44 -12.48 -11.61 -4.53
N GLY A 45 -13.01 -11.87 -3.34
CA GLY A 45 -14.14 -12.77 -3.14
C GLY A 45 -13.82 -14.26 -3.13
N LYS A 46 -12.56 -14.63 -3.32
CA LYS A 46 -12.12 -16.05 -3.36
C LYS A 46 -11.39 -16.43 -2.07
N PRO A 47 -11.60 -17.64 -1.54
CA PRO A 47 -10.89 -18.10 -0.36
C PRO A 47 -9.36 -18.12 -0.58
N VAL A 48 -8.63 -17.56 0.38
CA VAL A 48 -7.17 -17.63 0.45
C VAL A 48 -6.74 -17.87 1.89
N ARG A 49 -5.47 -18.21 2.09
CA ARG A 49 -4.87 -18.30 3.41
C ARG A 49 -3.76 -17.28 3.57
N LEU A 50 -3.74 -16.68 4.75
CA LEU A 50 -2.63 -15.86 5.18
C LEU A 50 -1.46 -16.78 5.59
N ALA A 51 -0.25 -16.42 5.18
CA ALA A 51 0.93 -17.17 5.56
C ALA A 51 1.17 -17.06 7.07
N PRO A 52 1.78 -18.08 7.71
CA PRO A 52 2.33 -17.90 9.04
C PRO A 52 3.34 -16.74 9.03
N GLY A 53 3.18 -15.79 9.95
CA GLY A 53 4.02 -14.60 9.96
C GLY A 53 3.67 -13.56 8.90
N VAL A 54 2.46 -13.60 8.34
CA VAL A 54 1.97 -12.57 7.43
C VAL A 54 2.21 -11.18 8.01
N ARG A 55 2.69 -10.26 7.16
CA ARG A 55 2.92 -8.86 7.54
C ARG A 55 1.87 -8.00 6.89
N ILE A 56 0.97 -7.48 7.71
CA ILE A 56 -0.06 -6.53 7.26
C ILE A 56 0.33 -5.14 7.76
N ARG A 57 0.52 -4.21 6.83
CA ARG A 57 0.83 -2.82 7.14
C ARG A 57 -0.38 -1.96 6.85
N ASN A 58 -0.73 -1.10 7.79
CA ASN A 58 -1.84 -0.17 7.62
C ASN A 58 -1.44 1.02 6.71
N GLN A 59 -2.34 1.97 6.53
CA GLN A 59 -2.12 3.15 5.70
C GLN A 59 -0.97 4.03 6.21
N GLN A 60 -0.64 3.96 7.50
CA GLN A 60 0.50 4.64 8.13
C GLN A 60 1.78 3.81 8.10
N ASN A 61 1.77 2.69 7.36
CA ASN A 61 2.89 1.75 7.24
C ASN A 61 3.29 1.04 8.54
N LEU A 62 2.37 0.92 9.48
CA LEU A 62 2.55 0.22 10.75
C LEU A 62 2.00 -1.20 10.66
N ILE A 63 2.71 -2.15 11.28
CA ILE A 63 2.26 -3.54 11.37
C ILE A 63 0.96 -3.63 12.16
N GLN A 64 0.01 -4.38 11.62
CA GLN A 64 -1.29 -4.59 12.21
C GLN A 64 -1.61 -6.08 12.25
N LEU A 65 -2.20 -6.54 13.36
CA LEU A 65 -2.60 -7.94 13.50
C LEU A 65 -3.84 -8.22 12.67
N SER A 66 -3.87 -9.37 12.01
CA SER A 66 -5.00 -9.79 11.17
C SER A 66 -6.32 -9.86 11.95
N GLY A 67 -6.28 -10.26 13.22
CA GLY A 67 -7.46 -10.34 14.08
C GLY A 67 -8.15 -9.00 14.33
N THR A 68 -7.46 -7.87 14.14
CA THR A 68 -8.03 -6.53 14.28
C THR A 68 -8.77 -6.05 13.03
N LEU A 69 -8.67 -6.79 11.94
CA LEU A 69 -9.17 -6.41 10.61
C LEU A 69 -10.33 -7.28 10.13
N VAL A 70 -10.86 -8.14 11.00
CA VAL A 70 -11.90 -9.10 10.62
C VAL A 70 -13.13 -8.38 10.07
N ASP A 71 -13.64 -8.91 8.93
CA ASP A 71 -14.83 -8.44 8.21
C ASP A 71 -14.74 -7.02 7.63
N GLN A 72 -13.56 -6.42 7.59
CA GLN A 72 -13.34 -5.14 6.90
C GLN A 72 -12.95 -5.40 5.44
N ARG A 73 -13.52 -4.63 4.53
CA ARG A 73 -13.11 -4.63 3.11
C ARG A 73 -11.92 -3.69 2.93
N LEU A 74 -10.78 -4.26 2.56
CA LEU A 74 -9.53 -3.53 2.45
C LEU A 74 -9.02 -3.56 1.02
N VAL A 75 -8.79 -2.39 0.44
CA VAL A 75 -8.07 -2.28 -0.83
C VAL A 75 -6.58 -2.37 -0.51
N VAL A 76 -5.92 -3.37 -1.08
CA VAL A 76 -4.54 -3.72 -0.71
C VAL A 76 -3.66 -3.93 -1.94
N ASN A 77 -2.36 -3.77 -1.73
CA ASN A 77 -1.34 -4.48 -2.49
C ASN A 77 -0.86 -5.66 -1.63
N TYR A 78 -0.58 -6.78 -2.27
CA TYR A 78 -0.17 -8.00 -1.56
C TYR A 78 0.83 -8.80 -2.37
N THR A 79 1.59 -9.63 -1.68
CA THR A 79 2.48 -10.62 -2.30
C THR A 79 2.09 -12.02 -1.86
N LEU A 80 2.39 -12.99 -2.72
CA LEU A 80 2.20 -14.40 -2.42
C LEU A 80 3.57 -15.06 -2.22
N ASP A 81 3.62 -16.06 -1.33
CA ASP A 81 4.80 -16.91 -1.21
C ASP A 81 4.80 -18.03 -2.25
N GLY A 82 5.84 -18.87 -2.22
CA GLY A 82 5.96 -19.99 -3.16
C GLY A 82 4.87 -21.06 -3.05
N MET A 83 4.10 -21.06 -1.96
CA MET A 83 2.98 -21.97 -1.72
C MET A 83 1.62 -21.32 -2.06
N GLY A 84 1.62 -20.09 -2.55
CA GLY A 84 0.39 -19.35 -2.85
C GLY A 84 -0.28 -18.72 -1.65
N LEU A 85 0.38 -18.66 -0.49
CA LEU A 85 -0.14 -18.01 0.71
C LEU A 85 0.16 -16.51 0.67
N VAL A 86 -0.74 -15.70 1.24
CA VAL A 86 -0.55 -14.26 1.32
C VAL A 86 0.50 -13.93 2.37
N ARG A 87 1.61 -13.33 1.95
CA ARG A 87 2.78 -13.08 2.80
C ARG A 87 2.87 -11.63 3.27
N ASP A 88 2.82 -10.68 2.37
CA ASP A 88 2.85 -9.25 2.66
C ASP A 88 1.57 -8.60 2.18
N VAL A 89 1.04 -7.70 2.99
CA VAL A 89 -0.16 -6.92 2.68
C VAL A 89 0.09 -5.48 3.05
N TRP A 90 -0.25 -4.57 2.15
CA TRP A 90 -0.27 -3.13 2.40
C TRP A 90 -1.70 -2.63 2.20
N VAL A 91 -2.32 -2.17 3.27
CA VAL A 91 -3.61 -1.47 3.17
C VAL A 91 -3.34 -0.12 2.53
N LEU A 92 -3.96 0.14 1.39
CA LEU A 92 -3.67 1.31 0.57
C LEU A 92 -4.36 2.56 1.08
N THR A 93 -3.65 3.69 0.96
CA THR A 93 -4.26 5.00 1.04
C THR A 93 -5.08 5.27 -0.22
N ASP A 94 -5.95 6.29 -0.20
CA ASP A 94 -6.74 6.69 -1.36
C ASP A 94 -5.84 7.06 -2.55
N GLU A 95 -4.72 7.74 -2.30
CA GLU A 95 -3.76 8.09 -3.35
C GLU A 95 -3.12 6.85 -3.98
N GLU A 96 -2.72 5.89 -3.16
CA GLU A 96 -2.14 4.63 -3.65
C GLU A 96 -3.16 3.81 -4.44
N ALA A 97 -4.41 3.76 -3.98
CA ALA A 97 -5.48 3.05 -4.66
C ALA A 97 -5.82 3.68 -6.03
N ARG A 98 -5.55 4.97 -6.21
CA ARG A 98 -5.75 5.68 -7.49
C ARG A 98 -4.67 5.38 -8.53
N ARG A 99 -3.58 4.75 -8.16
CA ARG A 99 -2.55 4.31 -9.10
C ARG A 99 -3.11 3.16 -9.93
N TRP A 100 -3.63 3.49 -11.06
CA TRP A 100 -4.31 2.58 -11.97
C TRP A 100 -3.73 2.74 -13.39
N PRO A 101 -3.53 1.67 -14.17
CA PRO A 101 -3.81 0.26 -13.83
C PRO A 101 -2.76 -0.34 -12.90
N TRP A 102 -3.15 -1.40 -12.20
CA TRP A 102 -2.27 -2.20 -11.36
C TRP A 102 -2.63 -3.68 -11.50
N PRO A 103 -1.68 -4.61 -11.70
CA PRO A 103 -2.00 -6.01 -11.91
C PRO A 103 -2.74 -6.62 -10.72
N ARG A 104 -3.72 -7.42 -11.01
CA ARG A 104 -4.48 -8.20 -10.02
C ARG A 104 -4.06 -9.65 -9.97
N THR A 105 -3.39 -10.14 -11.00
CA THR A 105 -2.94 -11.53 -11.12
C THR A 105 -1.46 -11.58 -11.45
N ILE A 106 -0.85 -12.73 -11.16
CA ILE A 106 0.56 -12.97 -11.51
C ILE A 106 0.76 -12.89 -13.02
N GLU A 107 -0.18 -13.42 -13.79
CA GLU A 107 -0.17 -13.41 -15.25
C GLU A 107 -0.13 -11.98 -15.80
N GLU A 108 -0.96 -11.10 -15.26
CA GLU A 108 -0.96 -9.69 -15.63
C GLU A 108 0.38 -9.03 -15.29
N SER A 109 0.92 -9.30 -14.11
CA SER A 109 2.20 -8.72 -13.69
C SER A 109 3.39 -9.15 -14.57
N ARG A 110 3.30 -10.34 -15.16
CA ARG A 110 4.31 -10.84 -16.10
C ARG A 110 4.15 -10.26 -17.49
N ALA A 111 2.92 -9.96 -17.91
CA ALA A 111 2.62 -9.44 -19.23
C ALA A 111 2.77 -7.91 -19.30
N TRP A 112 2.59 -7.20 -18.21
CA TRP A 112 2.66 -5.74 -18.15
C TRP A 112 4.05 -5.26 -17.81
N GLN A 113 4.34 -4.00 -18.13
CA GLN A 113 5.60 -3.36 -17.78
C GLN A 113 5.45 -2.47 -16.56
N PHE A 114 6.42 -2.54 -15.67
CA PHE A 114 6.45 -1.76 -14.45
C PHE A 114 7.61 -0.76 -14.44
N ASP A 115 7.30 0.51 -14.18
CA ASP A 115 8.29 1.54 -13.92
C ASP A 115 8.40 1.76 -12.41
N PRO A 116 9.48 1.28 -11.76
CA PRO A 116 9.62 1.37 -10.31
C PRO A 116 9.84 2.81 -9.83
N THR A 117 10.39 3.68 -10.65
CA THR A 117 10.62 5.08 -10.30
C THR A 117 9.30 5.86 -10.22
N LEU A 118 8.43 5.67 -11.22
CA LEU A 118 7.13 6.30 -11.29
C LEU A 118 6.04 5.52 -10.56
N GLN A 119 6.33 4.30 -10.11
CA GLN A 119 5.35 3.39 -9.52
C GLN A 119 4.13 3.22 -10.42
N ARG A 120 4.38 2.98 -11.71
CA ARG A 120 3.35 2.91 -12.74
C ARG A 120 3.48 1.64 -13.57
N TRP A 121 2.34 1.01 -13.80
CA TRP A 121 2.20 -0.12 -14.70
C TRP A 121 1.64 0.30 -16.05
N THR A 122 2.14 -0.33 -17.10
CA THR A 122 1.65 -0.12 -18.47
C THR A 122 1.18 -1.46 -19.03
N LYS A 123 -0.07 -1.50 -19.49
CA LYS A 123 -0.63 -2.66 -20.19
C LYS A 123 0.01 -2.80 -21.58
N PRO A 124 0.13 -4.04 -22.09
CA PRO A 124 0.61 -4.28 -23.44
C PRO A 124 -0.31 -3.69 -24.50
#